data_3100b3cff890f2443bd6319d796266f0
#
_entry.id   3100b3cff890f2443bd6319d796266f0
#
_cell.length_a   1.000
_cell.length_b   1.000
_cell.length_c   1.000
_cell.angle_alpha   90.00
_cell.angle_beta   90.00
_cell.angle_gamma   90.00
#
_symmetry.space_group_name_H-M   'P 1'
#
loop_
_entity.id
_entity.type
_entity.pdbx_description
1 polymer ?
#
loop_
_entity_poly.entity_id
_entity_poly.type
_entity_poly.pdbx_seq_one_letter_code
_entity_poly.pdbx_strand_id
1 'polypeptide(L)'
;MTLSTGTLGSIASTHTLPSYLDANHLGPWGNYLQQVDRVTPYLGSLARWVETLKRPKRILVVDVPIEMDNGTIAHFEGYRVQHNLSRGPGKGGVRFHQDVTLSEVMALSAWMSIKNAAVNVPYGGAKGGIRVDPKKLSMGELERLTRRYTSEIGIIIGPS
;
A
#
# COMPACT_ATOMS: atom_id res chain seq x y z
N MET A 1 50.03 24.92 -10.84
CA MET A 1 49.46 23.64 -10.42
C MET A 1 47.94 23.86 -10.32
N THR A 2 47.24 23.62 -11.40
CA THR A 2 45.78 23.86 -11.53
C THR A 2 45.08 22.54 -11.27
N LEU A 3 44.28 22.50 -10.18
CA LEU A 3 43.44 21.35 -9.85
C LEU A 3 42.24 21.33 -10.79
N SER A 4 42.14 20.29 -11.61
CA SER A 4 41.01 19.98 -12.46
C SER A 4 39.81 19.55 -11.58
N THR A 5 38.76 20.33 -11.59
CA THR A 5 37.44 19.94 -11.01
C THR A 5 36.84 18.91 -11.94
N GLY A 6 36.94 17.63 -11.56
CA GLY A 6 36.21 16.55 -12.21
C GLY A 6 34.70 16.74 -12.02
N THR A 7 34.02 16.94 -13.14
CA THR A 7 32.56 16.94 -13.21
C THR A 7 32.07 15.55 -12.82
N LEU A 8 31.45 15.44 -11.65
CA LEU A 8 30.65 14.25 -11.28
C LEU A 8 29.54 14.10 -12.29
N GLY A 9 29.66 13.10 -13.17
CA GLY A 9 28.62 12.74 -14.12
C GLY A 9 27.31 12.48 -13.38
N SER A 10 26.27 13.20 -13.75
CA SER A 10 24.91 12.95 -13.33
C SER A 10 24.54 11.51 -13.68
N ILE A 11 24.53 10.65 -12.66
CA ILE A 11 23.85 9.36 -12.76
C ILE A 11 22.37 9.72 -12.81
N ALA A 12 21.82 9.76 -14.02
CA ALA A 12 20.38 9.85 -14.22
C ALA A 12 19.76 8.58 -13.63
N SER A 13 19.39 8.66 -12.35
CA SER A 13 18.61 7.64 -11.69
C SER A 13 17.25 7.59 -12.40
N THR A 14 16.99 6.52 -13.14
CA THR A 14 15.68 6.17 -13.69
C THR A 14 14.71 5.69 -12.62
N HIS A 15 14.99 5.98 -11.36
CA HIS A 15 14.07 5.70 -10.26
C HIS A 15 12.97 6.76 -10.28
N THR A 16 11.81 6.39 -10.84
CA THR A 16 10.58 7.12 -10.56
C THR A 16 10.40 7.20 -9.05
N LEU A 17 10.12 8.39 -8.51
CA LEU A 17 9.82 8.55 -7.10
C LEU A 17 8.77 7.52 -6.68
N PRO A 18 8.89 6.91 -5.50
CA PRO A 18 7.86 6.03 -4.97
C PRO A 18 6.50 6.74 -5.01
N SER A 19 5.46 6.01 -5.41
CA SER A 19 4.12 6.58 -5.61
C SER A 19 3.52 7.26 -4.37
N TYR A 20 4.02 6.94 -3.17
CA TYR A 20 3.59 7.57 -1.92
C TYR A 20 4.26 8.92 -1.62
N LEU A 21 5.28 9.32 -2.39
CA LEU A 21 5.93 10.63 -2.30
C LEU A 21 5.38 11.64 -3.30
N ASP A 22 4.47 11.22 -4.18
CA ASP A 22 3.82 12.13 -5.13
C ASP A 22 2.73 12.95 -4.42
N ALA A 23 3.12 14.15 -3.95
CA ALA A 23 2.23 15.07 -3.25
C ALA A 23 1.09 15.63 -4.14
N ASN A 24 1.17 15.45 -5.47
CA ASN A 24 0.22 16.04 -6.41
C ASN A 24 -1.02 15.17 -6.65
N HIS A 25 -1.00 13.90 -6.22
CA HIS A 25 -2.12 12.99 -6.44
C HIS A 25 -2.58 12.34 -5.14
N LEU A 26 -3.58 12.94 -4.50
CA LEU A 26 -4.33 12.27 -3.44
C LEU A 26 -5.09 11.05 -3.98
N GLY A 27 -5.38 11.00 -5.27
CA GLY A 27 -5.96 9.85 -5.96
C GLY A 27 -7.15 9.22 -5.22
N PRO A 28 -7.25 7.88 -5.19
CA PRO A 28 -8.31 7.18 -4.47
C PRO A 28 -8.39 7.51 -2.97
N TRP A 29 -7.25 7.78 -2.31
CA TRP A 29 -7.24 8.20 -0.91
C TRP A 29 -7.91 9.56 -0.71
N GLY A 30 -7.64 10.52 -1.60
CA GLY A 30 -8.31 11.83 -1.59
C GLY A 30 -9.82 11.71 -1.75
N ASN A 31 -10.28 10.83 -2.65
CA ASN A 31 -11.70 10.54 -2.83
C ASN A 31 -12.33 9.97 -1.55
N TYR A 32 -11.65 9.06 -0.86
CA TYR A 32 -12.10 8.54 0.42
C TYR A 32 -12.20 9.64 1.49
N LEU A 33 -11.19 10.51 1.60
CA LEU A 33 -11.22 11.64 2.55
C LEU A 33 -12.41 12.57 2.30
N GLN A 34 -12.69 12.91 1.03
CA GLN A 34 -13.86 13.71 0.66
C GLN A 34 -15.19 13.02 1.05
N GLN A 35 -15.29 11.69 0.90
CA GLN A 35 -16.46 10.94 1.34
C GLN A 35 -16.65 11.03 2.85
N VAL A 36 -15.57 10.91 3.64
CA VAL A 36 -15.59 11.07 5.09
C VAL A 36 -16.05 12.49 5.48
N ASP A 37 -15.53 13.51 4.81
CA ASP A 37 -15.94 14.91 5.06
C ASP A 37 -17.43 15.14 4.80
N ARG A 38 -17.96 14.56 3.73
CA ARG A 38 -19.40 14.67 3.38
C ARG A 38 -20.32 14.04 4.43
N VAL A 39 -19.90 12.97 5.09
CA VAL A 39 -20.74 12.30 6.10
C VAL A 39 -20.56 12.89 7.50
N THR A 40 -19.48 13.65 7.74
CA THR A 40 -19.16 14.24 9.04
C THR A 40 -20.33 14.99 9.68
N PRO A 41 -21.08 15.87 8.96
CA PRO A 41 -22.23 16.59 9.55
C PRO A 41 -23.34 15.71 10.10
N TYR A 42 -23.45 14.46 9.62
CA TYR A 42 -24.48 13.52 10.01
C TYR A 42 -24.10 12.64 11.20
N LEU A 43 -22.86 12.73 11.68
CA LEU A 43 -22.32 11.84 12.72
C LEU A 43 -22.66 12.31 14.15
N GLY A 44 -23.16 13.54 14.34
CA GLY A 44 -23.49 14.08 15.66
C GLY A 44 -22.30 13.98 16.63
N SER A 45 -22.50 13.37 17.79
CA SER A 45 -21.46 13.19 18.81
C SER A 45 -20.30 12.30 18.36
N LEU A 46 -20.45 11.50 17.29
CA LEU A 46 -19.41 10.67 16.73
C LEU A 46 -18.43 11.45 15.85
N ALA A 47 -18.74 12.69 15.46
CA ALA A 47 -17.88 13.53 14.63
C ALA A 47 -16.46 13.69 15.21
N ARG A 48 -16.29 13.62 16.53
CA ARG A 48 -14.99 13.63 17.21
C ARG A 48 -14.02 12.52 16.76
N TRP A 49 -14.54 11.43 16.19
CA TRP A 49 -13.74 10.30 15.74
C TRP A 49 -13.37 10.34 14.25
N VAL A 50 -13.84 11.35 13.51
CA VAL A 50 -13.63 11.48 12.06
C VAL A 50 -12.14 11.49 11.70
N GLU A 51 -11.33 12.19 12.48
CA GLU A 51 -9.87 12.23 12.23
C GLU A 51 -9.22 10.84 12.32
N THR A 52 -9.76 9.94 13.14
CA THR A 52 -9.30 8.53 13.20
C THR A 52 -9.63 7.78 11.92
N LEU A 53 -10.77 8.08 11.28
CA LEU A 53 -11.15 7.48 10.00
C LEU A 53 -10.30 8.00 8.83
N LYS A 54 -9.74 9.20 8.96
CA LYS A 54 -8.88 9.79 7.94
C LYS A 54 -7.41 9.35 8.02
N ARG A 55 -7.05 8.48 8.95
CA ARG A 55 -5.65 8.10 9.21
C ARG A 55 -5.51 6.58 9.29
N PRO A 56 -4.74 5.95 8.39
CA PRO A 56 -4.38 4.55 8.55
C PRO A 56 -3.56 4.34 9.83
N LYS A 57 -3.82 3.25 10.52
CA LYS A 57 -3.11 2.90 11.75
C LYS A 57 -1.66 2.50 11.50
N ARG A 58 -1.42 1.75 10.40
CA ARG A 58 -0.08 1.31 10.00
C ARG A 58 0.00 1.23 8.50
N ILE A 59 1.16 1.62 7.98
CA ILE A 59 1.51 1.49 6.58
C ILE A 59 2.88 0.83 6.53
N LEU A 60 2.97 -0.27 5.78
CA LEU A 60 4.22 -0.94 5.48
C LEU A 60 4.44 -0.89 3.98
N VAL A 61 5.60 -0.40 3.58
CA VAL A 61 6.09 -0.42 2.20
C VAL A 61 7.32 -1.32 2.19
N VAL A 62 7.36 -2.28 1.29
CA VAL A 62 8.42 -3.28 1.22
C VAL A 62 8.97 -3.39 -0.18
N ASP A 63 10.28 -3.63 -0.27
CA ASP A 63 10.92 -4.14 -1.49
C ASP A 63 10.77 -5.67 -1.52
N VAL A 64 10.36 -6.19 -2.67
CA VAL A 64 10.12 -7.63 -2.87
C VAL A 64 11.06 -8.13 -3.98
N PRO A 65 12.33 -8.47 -3.66
CA PRO A 65 13.26 -9.04 -4.62
C PRO A 65 12.92 -10.51 -4.88
N ILE A 66 12.90 -10.90 -6.16
CA ILE A 66 12.80 -12.30 -6.57
C ILE A 66 13.80 -12.63 -7.68
N GLU A 67 14.23 -13.87 -7.74
CA GLU A 67 14.95 -14.41 -8.88
C GLU A 67 13.98 -14.73 -10.02
N MET A 68 14.24 -14.17 -11.20
CA MET A 68 13.50 -14.41 -12.41
C MET A 68 13.94 -15.74 -13.05
N ASP A 69 13.14 -16.28 -13.96
CA ASP A 69 13.45 -17.56 -14.63
C ASP A 69 14.72 -17.50 -15.50
N ASN A 70 15.16 -16.29 -15.86
CA ASN A 70 16.41 -16.06 -16.58
C ASN A 70 17.63 -15.85 -15.63
N GLY A 71 17.46 -16.05 -14.31
CA GLY A 71 18.52 -15.91 -13.31
C GLY A 71 18.82 -14.46 -12.88
N THR A 72 18.12 -13.46 -13.39
CA THR A 72 18.27 -12.07 -12.92
C THR A 72 17.45 -11.81 -11.66
N ILE A 73 17.83 -10.82 -10.86
CA ILE A 73 17.04 -10.36 -9.71
C ILE A 73 16.18 -9.18 -10.16
N ALA A 74 14.87 -9.31 -9.96
CA ALA A 74 13.91 -8.23 -10.15
C ALA A 74 13.37 -7.74 -8.80
N HIS A 75 13.08 -6.45 -8.70
CA HIS A 75 12.56 -5.80 -7.51
C HIS A 75 11.14 -5.29 -7.74
N PHE A 76 10.24 -5.56 -6.82
CA PHE A 76 8.85 -5.13 -6.88
C PHE A 76 8.47 -4.36 -5.63
N GLU A 77 7.70 -3.30 -5.80
CA GLU A 77 7.20 -2.51 -4.69
C GLU A 77 5.92 -3.13 -4.12
N GLY A 78 5.94 -3.44 -2.82
CA GLY A 78 4.82 -4.04 -2.10
C GLY A 78 4.28 -3.13 -1.00
N TYR A 79 2.98 -3.20 -0.73
CA TYR A 79 2.29 -2.41 0.29
C TYR A 79 1.42 -3.30 1.17
N ARG A 80 1.41 -3.03 2.48
CA ARG A 80 0.38 -3.53 3.39
C ARG A 80 -0.10 -2.40 4.28
N VAL A 81 -1.39 -2.09 4.21
CA VAL A 81 -2.02 -1.03 5.00
C VAL A 81 -3.05 -1.64 5.95
N GLN A 82 -2.95 -1.28 7.23
CA GLN A 82 -3.98 -1.50 8.25
C GLN A 82 -4.65 -0.17 8.55
N HIS A 83 -5.91 -0.01 8.16
CA HIS A 83 -6.62 1.24 8.33
C HIS A 83 -7.15 1.40 9.76
N ASN A 84 -8.04 0.52 10.20
CA ASN A 84 -8.64 0.55 11.54
C ASN A 84 -8.79 -0.86 12.07
N LEU A 85 -8.32 -1.10 13.30
CA LEU A 85 -8.32 -2.40 13.95
C LEU A 85 -9.23 -2.46 15.18
N SER A 86 -10.07 -1.42 15.42
CA SER A 86 -10.93 -1.34 16.61
C SER A 86 -11.95 -2.46 16.69
N ARG A 87 -12.32 -3.08 15.57
CA ARG A 87 -13.28 -4.19 15.49
C ARG A 87 -12.61 -5.58 15.48
N GLY A 88 -11.28 -5.65 15.48
CA GLY A 88 -10.52 -6.89 15.42
C GLY A 88 -9.40 -6.86 14.36
N PRO A 89 -8.81 -8.03 14.07
CA PRO A 89 -7.70 -8.16 13.13
C PRO A 89 -8.03 -7.57 11.75
N GLY A 90 -7.01 -6.99 11.10
CA GLY A 90 -7.17 -6.35 9.81
C GLY A 90 -7.46 -7.34 8.67
N LYS A 91 -8.68 -7.34 8.12
CA LYS A 91 -9.10 -8.17 7.00
C LYS A 91 -9.06 -7.39 5.69
N GLY A 92 -8.47 -7.99 4.65
CA GLY A 92 -8.42 -7.47 3.28
C GLY A 92 -7.50 -8.31 2.41
N GLY A 93 -7.76 -8.33 1.10
CA GLY A 93 -6.97 -9.06 0.11
C GLY A 93 -5.69 -8.35 -0.30
N VAL A 94 -4.98 -8.94 -1.27
CA VAL A 94 -3.82 -8.36 -1.95
C VAL A 94 -4.17 -8.14 -3.42
N ARG A 95 -3.80 -6.99 -3.98
CA ARG A 95 -3.96 -6.66 -5.39
C ARG A 95 -2.60 -6.74 -6.10
N PHE A 96 -2.55 -7.49 -7.19
CA PHE A 96 -1.42 -7.55 -8.11
C PHE A 96 -1.81 -6.77 -9.37
N HIS A 97 -1.22 -5.60 -9.57
CA HIS A 97 -1.48 -4.76 -10.75
C HIS A 97 -0.35 -3.75 -10.95
N GLN A 98 -0.02 -3.45 -12.20
CA GLN A 98 1.06 -2.55 -12.56
C GLN A 98 0.85 -1.10 -12.08
N ASP A 99 -0.41 -0.68 -11.92
CA ASP A 99 -0.77 0.68 -11.53
C ASP A 99 -1.12 0.80 -10.03
N VAL A 100 -0.83 -0.23 -9.23
CA VAL A 100 -1.03 -0.17 -7.77
C VAL A 100 -0.19 0.97 -7.19
N THR A 101 -0.84 1.79 -6.38
CA THR A 101 -0.22 2.88 -5.62
C THR A 101 -0.55 2.77 -4.15
N LEU A 102 0.26 3.39 -3.30
CA LEU A 102 -0.02 3.47 -1.87
C LEU A 102 -1.38 4.14 -1.62
N SER A 103 -1.71 5.21 -2.34
CA SER A 103 -3.00 5.91 -2.25
C SER A 103 -4.19 4.98 -2.48
N GLU A 104 -4.09 4.11 -3.49
CA GLU A 104 -5.12 3.09 -3.77
C GLU A 104 -5.24 2.08 -2.63
N VAL A 105 -4.10 1.54 -2.15
CA VAL A 105 -4.10 0.54 -1.08
C VAL A 105 -4.63 1.13 0.23
N MET A 106 -4.32 2.39 0.54
CA MET A 106 -4.88 3.13 1.68
C MET A 106 -6.40 3.23 1.58
N ALA A 107 -6.93 3.70 0.44
CA ALA A 107 -8.37 3.82 0.22
C ALA A 107 -9.09 2.48 0.34
N LEU A 108 -8.54 1.45 -0.31
CA LEU A 108 -9.11 0.10 -0.25
C LEU A 108 -9.11 -0.48 1.17
N SER A 109 -8.07 -0.19 1.98
CA SER A 109 -8.01 -0.63 3.38
C SER A 109 -9.08 0.06 4.23
N ALA A 110 -9.35 1.35 3.98
CA ALA A 110 -10.38 2.11 4.66
C ALA A 110 -11.79 1.61 4.28
N TRP A 111 -12.02 1.36 2.99
CA TRP A 111 -13.30 0.75 2.55
C TRP A 111 -13.50 -0.65 3.12
N MET A 112 -12.44 -1.42 3.36
CA MET A 112 -12.55 -2.68 4.09
C MET A 112 -13.01 -2.48 5.54
N SER A 113 -12.52 -1.44 6.25
CA SER A 113 -13.03 -1.11 7.60
C SER A 113 -14.53 -0.83 7.58
N ILE A 114 -14.99 -0.03 6.62
CA ILE A 114 -16.41 0.31 6.47
C ILE A 114 -17.25 -0.91 6.11
N LYS A 115 -16.79 -1.70 5.12
CA LYS A 115 -17.51 -2.91 4.67
C LYS A 115 -17.65 -3.93 5.80
N ASN A 116 -16.57 -4.21 6.54
CA ASN A 116 -16.61 -5.17 7.65
C ASN A 116 -17.54 -4.69 8.78
N ALA A 117 -17.57 -3.39 9.04
CA ALA A 117 -18.50 -2.81 10.01
C ALA A 117 -19.96 -2.90 9.54
N ALA A 118 -20.24 -2.61 8.27
CA ALA A 118 -21.58 -2.63 7.70
C ALA A 118 -22.24 -4.02 7.75
N VAL A 119 -21.45 -5.08 7.55
CA VAL A 119 -21.93 -6.47 7.65
C VAL A 119 -21.70 -7.09 9.03
N ASN A 120 -21.29 -6.28 10.00
CA ASN A 120 -21.11 -6.64 11.41
C ASN A 120 -20.18 -7.85 11.66
N VAL A 121 -19.11 -7.99 10.90
CA VAL A 121 -18.08 -9.01 11.19
C VAL A 121 -17.02 -8.46 12.14
N PRO A 122 -16.40 -9.32 12.99
CA PRO A 122 -15.44 -8.89 14.02
C PRO A 122 -14.03 -8.67 13.44
N TYR A 123 -13.92 -7.87 12.38
CA TYR A 123 -12.66 -7.56 11.71
C TYR A 123 -12.49 -6.07 11.47
N GLY A 124 -11.27 -5.61 11.59
CA GLY A 124 -10.83 -4.32 11.10
C GLY A 124 -10.60 -4.33 9.58
N GLY A 125 -10.12 -3.21 9.04
CA GLY A 125 -9.83 -3.07 7.62
C GLY A 125 -8.34 -3.06 7.32
N ALA A 126 -7.94 -3.89 6.36
CA ALA A 126 -6.59 -3.91 5.81
C ALA A 126 -6.62 -4.15 4.30
N LYS A 127 -5.51 -3.83 3.64
CA LYS A 127 -5.31 -4.12 2.21
C LYS A 127 -3.84 -4.30 1.92
N GLY A 128 -3.53 -5.23 1.01
CA GLY A 128 -2.22 -5.37 0.40
C GLY A 128 -2.23 -5.00 -1.07
N GLY A 129 -1.06 -4.72 -1.62
CA GLY A 129 -0.87 -4.52 -3.05
C GLY A 129 0.57 -4.76 -3.45
N ILE A 130 0.78 -5.24 -4.66
CA ILE A 130 2.10 -5.35 -5.28
C ILE A 130 2.01 -4.69 -6.65
N ARG A 131 2.94 -3.77 -6.90
CA ARG A 131 3.05 -3.09 -8.19
C ARG A 131 3.75 -3.99 -9.20
N VAL A 132 2.97 -4.75 -9.96
CA VAL A 132 3.46 -5.74 -10.92
C VAL A 132 2.41 -5.99 -11.99
N ASP A 133 2.84 -6.25 -13.22
CA ASP A 133 1.97 -6.82 -14.25
C ASP A 133 2.02 -8.37 -14.14
N PRO A 134 1.03 -9.02 -13.54
CA PRO A 134 1.08 -10.47 -13.33
C PRO A 134 1.04 -11.27 -14.62
N LYS A 135 0.63 -10.66 -15.75
CA LYS A 135 0.60 -11.31 -17.06
C LYS A 135 1.98 -11.45 -17.68
N LYS A 136 2.96 -10.68 -17.18
CA LYS A 136 4.36 -10.74 -17.66
C LYS A 136 5.23 -11.69 -16.86
N LEU A 137 4.69 -12.29 -15.81
CA LEU A 137 5.40 -13.25 -14.97
C LEU A 137 4.95 -14.68 -15.27
N SER A 138 5.90 -15.62 -15.17
CA SER A 138 5.58 -17.04 -15.14
C SER A 138 4.87 -17.43 -13.84
N MET A 139 4.26 -18.61 -13.81
CA MET A 139 3.66 -19.15 -12.58
C MET A 139 4.69 -19.33 -11.47
N GLY A 140 5.92 -19.74 -11.80
CA GLY A 140 7.01 -19.88 -10.83
C GLY A 140 7.46 -18.52 -10.26
N GLU A 141 7.56 -17.49 -11.11
CA GLU A 141 7.89 -16.12 -10.69
C GLU A 141 6.78 -15.54 -9.81
N LEU A 142 5.50 -15.74 -10.15
CA LEU A 142 4.37 -15.32 -9.31
C LEU A 142 4.35 -16.04 -7.96
N GLU A 143 4.71 -17.32 -7.92
CA GLU A 143 4.83 -18.04 -6.65
C GLU A 143 5.96 -17.46 -5.78
N ARG A 144 7.16 -17.25 -6.35
CA ARG A 144 8.28 -16.62 -5.63
C ARG A 144 7.91 -15.25 -5.12
N LEU A 145 7.27 -14.42 -5.96
CA LEU A 145 6.80 -13.08 -5.60
C LEU A 145 5.82 -13.11 -4.42
N THR A 146 4.82 -14.00 -4.49
CA THR A 146 3.80 -14.12 -3.44
C THR A 146 4.40 -14.60 -2.12
N ARG A 147 5.28 -15.60 -2.16
CA ARG A 147 5.98 -16.10 -0.97
C ARG A 147 6.85 -15.02 -0.34
N ARG A 148 7.64 -14.32 -1.15
CA ARG A 148 8.52 -13.25 -0.65
C ARG A 148 7.71 -12.11 -0.06
N TYR A 149 6.69 -11.62 -0.76
CA TYR A 149 5.81 -10.58 -0.25
C TYR A 149 5.16 -10.98 1.09
N THR A 150 4.65 -12.21 1.20
CA THR A 150 4.03 -12.69 2.45
C THR A 150 5.02 -12.69 3.61
N SER A 151 6.27 -13.08 3.37
CA SER A 151 7.35 -13.02 4.37
C SER A 151 7.62 -11.58 4.82
N GLU A 152 7.72 -10.63 3.87
CA GLU A 152 8.02 -9.23 4.19
C GLU A 152 6.91 -8.56 5.01
N ILE A 153 5.64 -8.86 4.74
CA ILE A 153 4.52 -8.30 5.49
C ILE A 153 4.17 -9.09 6.76
N GLY A 154 4.89 -10.18 7.04
CA GLY A 154 4.63 -11.09 8.16
C GLY A 154 4.55 -10.40 9.53
N ILE A 155 5.28 -9.28 9.70
CA ILE A 155 5.31 -8.50 10.94
C ILE A 155 3.99 -7.79 11.27
N ILE A 156 3.07 -7.66 10.32
CA ILE A 156 1.79 -6.97 10.50
C ILE A 156 0.58 -7.79 10.01
N ILE A 157 0.77 -9.07 9.72
CA ILE A 157 -0.33 -10.00 9.44
C ILE A 157 -0.41 -11.06 10.54
N GLY A 158 -1.64 -11.41 10.92
CA GLY A 158 -1.86 -12.39 11.99
C GLY A 158 -3.07 -12.04 12.83
N PRO A 159 -3.35 -12.82 13.88
CA PRO A 159 -4.48 -12.60 14.76
C PRO A 159 -4.28 -11.48 15.79
N SER A 160 -3.06 -10.92 15.89
CA SER A 160 -2.70 -9.86 16.85
C SER A 160 -2.82 -8.46 16.23
#